data_eb29aa11c04966e3c54cfcb951d53088
#
_entry.id   eb29aa11c04966e3c54cfcb951d53088
#
_cell.length_a   1.000
_cell.length_b   1.000
_cell.length_c   1.000
_cell.angle_alpha   90.00
_cell.angle_beta   90.00
_cell.angle_gamma   90.00
#
_symmetry.space_group_name_H-M   'P 1'
#
loop_
_entity.id
_entity.type
_entity.pdbx_description
1 polymer ?
#
loop_
_entity_poly.entity_id
_entity_poly.type
_entity_poly.pdbx_seq_one_letter_code
_entity_poly.pdbx_strand_id
1 'polypeptide(L)'
;MRPGCVLVFSTCISVFLHHAISQPPTETDTYTECTDGYHWDPQTQHCKDINECETIPEACKGEMKCFNHYGGYLCLPRSASVIPASEPPNQIHPNLENTASEPFNPCPPGFEPQGDSCVDVDECEQDSHDCQPSQQCLNTEGSFTCQCPDGYRKVGTECIDIDECRYRYCQHRCVNVPGSFSCQCEPGFQLAANNRSCIDVDECSMGAPCSQRCYNTYGTFLCRCEQGYELGPDGFACNDIDECSHSSYLCQYQCVNEHGKYSCVCPEGYQLLGTRLCQDINECETGAHQCSDGQTCVNIHGGHKCVDRKSCEEPYVQVSDRCTCPITKPGCRDFPYSIVHRYMSITSERSVPSDLFQIQATSVSPGAYNTFRIRSGDDNGDFYIRQINNISAMLVLARAVNGPREYVLDLEMVSMNPLVSYHTSSVLRLTIYVGPHAF
;
A
#
# COMPACT_ATOMS: atom_id res chain seq x y z
N MET A 1 -42.15 -32.08 30.39
CA MET A 1 -41.99 -31.05 31.43
C MET A 1 -40.75 -30.23 31.04
N ARG A 2 -40.88 -28.92 31.01
CA ARG A 2 -40.01 -27.97 30.33
C ARG A 2 -38.62 -27.81 30.98
N PRO A 3 -37.53 -27.59 30.20
CA PRO A 3 -36.24 -27.19 30.76
C PRO A 3 -36.19 -25.67 30.93
N GLY A 4 -35.59 -25.23 32.03
CA GLY A 4 -35.42 -23.83 32.41
C GLY A 4 -34.39 -23.10 31.57
N CYS A 5 -34.76 -21.90 31.19
CA CYS A 5 -33.91 -20.88 30.56
C CYS A 5 -32.93 -20.30 31.57
N VAL A 6 -31.65 -20.29 31.26
CA VAL A 6 -30.63 -19.48 31.94
C VAL A 6 -30.44 -18.20 31.11
N LEU A 7 -30.82 -17.07 31.70
CA LEU A 7 -30.59 -15.72 31.14
C LEU A 7 -29.14 -15.29 31.41
N VAL A 8 -28.40 -15.12 30.37
CA VAL A 8 -27.10 -14.40 30.41
C VAL A 8 -27.35 -12.95 30.06
N PHE A 9 -27.12 -12.05 31.02
CA PHE A 9 -27.15 -10.61 30.81
C PHE A 9 -25.90 -10.20 29.99
N SER A 10 -26.14 -9.78 28.76
CA SER A 10 -25.15 -9.07 27.95
C SER A 10 -25.47 -7.58 28.01
N THR A 11 -24.60 -6.80 28.63
CA THR A 11 -24.68 -5.35 28.67
C THR A 11 -24.32 -4.80 27.29
N CYS A 12 -25.35 -4.40 26.54
CA CYS A 12 -25.19 -3.57 25.34
C CYS A 12 -24.87 -2.12 25.75
N ILE A 13 -23.65 -1.69 25.49
CA ILE A 13 -23.30 -0.27 25.44
C ILE A 13 -23.77 0.26 24.09
N SER A 14 -24.88 1.00 24.12
CA SER A 14 -25.39 1.73 22.97
C SER A 14 -24.54 2.98 22.75
N VAL A 15 -23.67 2.93 21.75
CA VAL A 15 -23.03 4.14 21.21
C VAL A 15 -24.02 4.76 20.23
N PHE A 16 -24.61 5.90 20.64
CA PHE A 16 -25.40 6.74 19.75
C PHE A 16 -24.47 7.38 18.71
N LEU A 17 -24.46 6.84 17.51
CA LEU A 17 -23.96 7.54 16.32
C LEU A 17 -25.07 8.51 15.88
N HIS A 18 -24.87 9.80 16.16
CA HIS A 18 -25.59 10.86 15.48
C HIS A 18 -25.17 10.84 14.00
N HIS A 19 -26.05 10.35 13.14
CA HIS A 19 -26.01 10.64 11.71
C HIS A 19 -26.38 12.11 11.54
N ALA A 20 -25.36 12.95 11.40
CA ALA A 20 -25.54 14.26 10.78
C ALA A 20 -25.74 13.98 9.27
N ILE A 21 -26.98 14.17 8.83
CA ILE A 21 -27.33 14.26 7.41
C ILE A 21 -26.72 15.55 6.91
N SER A 22 -25.57 15.44 6.24
CA SER A 22 -24.96 16.53 5.52
C SER A 22 -25.74 16.70 4.22
N GLN A 23 -26.53 17.78 4.12
CA GLN A 23 -27.06 18.27 2.86
C GLN A 23 -25.88 18.68 1.96
N PRO A 24 -25.96 18.45 0.63
CA PRO A 24 -24.94 18.94 -0.28
C PRO A 24 -25.01 20.48 -0.31
N PRO A 25 -23.87 21.18 -0.24
CA PRO A 25 -23.87 22.62 -0.44
C PRO A 25 -24.11 22.89 -1.93
N THR A 26 -25.29 23.41 -2.21
CA THR A 26 -25.53 24.24 -3.38
C THR A 26 -24.98 25.62 -3.01
N GLU A 27 -23.87 25.96 -3.61
CA GLU A 27 -23.51 27.30 -4.09
C GLU A 27 -22.00 27.26 -4.40
N THR A 28 -21.70 27.50 -5.64
CA THR A 28 -20.36 27.73 -6.15
C THR A 28 -19.90 29.08 -5.61
N ASP A 29 -19.31 29.10 -4.43
CA ASP A 29 -18.45 30.20 -4.01
C ASP A 29 -17.14 30.05 -4.78
N THR A 30 -17.05 30.79 -5.88
CA THR A 30 -15.77 31.11 -6.50
C THR A 30 -15.00 31.98 -5.51
N TYR A 31 -14.16 31.36 -4.68
CA TYR A 31 -13.14 32.08 -3.94
C TYR A 31 -12.14 32.65 -4.96
N THR A 32 -12.30 33.90 -5.30
CA THR A 32 -11.29 34.66 -6.00
C THR A 32 -10.27 35.11 -4.96
N GLU A 33 -9.27 34.27 -4.68
CA GLU A 33 -8.12 34.67 -3.87
C GLU A 33 -7.28 35.67 -4.67
N CYS A 34 -7.20 36.89 -4.17
CA CYS A 34 -6.23 37.87 -4.68
C CYS A 34 -4.83 37.50 -4.16
N THR A 35 -3.81 37.83 -4.93
CA THR A 35 -2.42 37.71 -4.50
C THR A 35 -2.13 38.60 -3.30
N ASP A 36 -1.08 38.28 -2.54
CA ASP A 36 -0.65 39.07 -1.37
C ASP A 36 -0.50 40.56 -1.77
N GLY A 37 -0.99 41.44 -0.89
CA GLY A 37 -1.04 42.88 -1.11
C GLY A 37 -2.29 43.40 -1.84
N TYR A 38 -3.22 42.53 -2.23
CA TYR A 38 -4.48 42.88 -2.86
C TYR A 38 -5.68 42.32 -2.15
N HIS A 39 -6.83 43.02 -2.16
CA HIS A 39 -8.10 42.55 -1.68
C HIS A 39 -9.15 42.54 -2.79
N TRP A 40 -10.09 41.59 -2.73
CA TRP A 40 -11.18 41.51 -3.70
C TRP A 40 -12.21 42.62 -3.48
N ASP A 41 -12.46 43.42 -4.50
CA ASP A 41 -13.52 44.42 -4.50
C ASP A 41 -14.77 43.86 -5.20
N PRO A 42 -15.85 43.57 -4.49
CA PRO A 42 -17.08 43.00 -5.07
C PRO A 42 -17.78 43.96 -6.05
N GLN A 43 -17.55 45.27 -5.95
CA GLN A 43 -18.21 46.26 -6.79
C GLN A 43 -17.55 46.36 -8.16
N THR A 44 -16.24 46.25 -8.22
CA THR A 44 -15.47 46.36 -9.48
C THR A 44 -15.11 44.98 -10.04
N GLN A 45 -15.34 43.90 -9.28
CA GLN A 45 -14.96 42.51 -9.63
C GLN A 45 -13.48 42.35 -10.01
N HIS A 46 -12.62 43.11 -9.32
CA HIS A 46 -11.17 43.05 -9.48
C HIS A 46 -10.46 43.04 -8.13
N CYS A 47 -9.24 42.50 -8.12
CA CYS A 47 -8.34 42.64 -6.99
C CYS A 47 -7.80 44.08 -6.93
N LYS A 48 -8.03 44.74 -5.80
CA LYS A 48 -7.60 46.14 -5.58
C LYS A 48 -6.43 46.16 -4.61
N ASP A 49 -5.46 46.98 -4.90
CA ASP A 49 -4.29 47.19 -4.06
C ASP A 49 -4.69 47.63 -2.64
N ILE A 50 -4.05 47.04 -1.67
CA ILE A 50 -4.23 47.37 -0.24
C ILE A 50 -3.28 48.54 0.06
N ASN A 51 -3.79 49.63 0.55
CA ASN A 51 -2.93 50.70 1.03
C ASN A 51 -2.41 50.38 2.44
N GLU A 52 -1.25 49.73 2.49
CA GLU A 52 -0.66 49.29 3.77
C GLU A 52 -0.28 50.48 4.66
N CYS A 53 0.03 51.66 4.04
CA CYS A 53 0.34 52.85 4.78
C CYS A 53 -0.85 53.37 5.60
N GLU A 54 -2.08 53.06 5.20
CA GLU A 54 -3.31 53.41 5.93
C GLU A 54 -3.79 52.26 6.83
N THR A 55 -3.58 50.99 6.40
CA THR A 55 -4.16 49.82 7.07
C THR A 55 -3.25 49.22 8.13
N ILE A 56 -1.94 49.43 8.04
CA ILE A 56 -0.97 48.89 9.01
C ILE A 56 -0.49 50.03 9.91
N PRO A 57 -0.86 50.03 11.22
CA PRO A 57 -0.31 50.98 12.17
C PRO A 57 1.21 50.83 12.25
N GLU A 58 1.93 51.95 12.05
CA GLU A 58 3.41 51.95 12.06
C GLU A 58 4.06 51.03 11.03
N ALA A 59 3.55 51.01 9.80
CA ALA A 59 4.10 50.23 8.71
C ALA A 59 5.62 50.46 8.49
N CYS A 60 6.13 51.66 8.80
CA CYS A 60 7.55 51.99 8.75
C CYS A 60 8.07 52.34 10.17
N LYS A 61 9.19 51.72 10.55
CA LYS A 61 9.87 51.99 11.82
C LYS A 61 10.80 53.23 11.75
N GLY A 62 10.86 53.96 12.84
CA GLY A 62 11.77 55.10 12.98
C GLY A 62 11.29 56.33 12.20
N GLU A 63 12.24 57.17 11.71
CA GLU A 63 11.94 58.41 10.98
C GLU A 63 11.66 58.22 9.50
N MET A 64 11.16 57.04 9.09
CA MET A 64 10.83 56.77 7.69
C MET A 64 9.39 57.12 7.37
N LYS A 65 9.15 57.52 6.13
CA LYS A 65 7.82 57.80 5.57
C LYS A 65 7.34 56.64 4.74
N CYS A 66 6.12 56.20 4.97
CA CYS A 66 5.50 55.12 4.20
C CYS A 66 4.95 55.66 2.86
N PHE A 67 5.21 54.92 1.81
CA PHE A 67 4.66 55.16 0.46
C PHE A 67 4.02 53.87 -0.04
N ASN A 68 2.73 53.91 -0.29
CA ASN A 68 2.00 52.80 -0.87
C ASN A 68 2.47 52.58 -2.33
N HIS A 69 2.60 51.31 -2.69
CA HIS A 69 2.97 50.85 -4.03
C HIS A 69 2.14 49.62 -4.38
N TYR A 70 1.89 49.37 -5.65
CA TYR A 70 1.11 48.21 -6.09
C TYR A 70 1.66 46.89 -5.52
N GLY A 71 0.83 46.20 -4.70
CA GLY A 71 1.15 44.93 -4.05
C GLY A 71 2.04 45.04 -2.81
N GLY A 72 2.18 46.27 -2.22
CA GLY A 72 2.96 46.47 -0.99
C GLY A 72 3.31 47.93 -0.72
N TYR A 73 4.25 48.17 0.17
CA TYR A 73 4.67 49.54 0.54
C TYR A 73 6.19 49.68 0.65
N LEU A 74 6.66 50.88 0.56
CA LEU A 74 8.08 51.25 0.67
C LEU A 74 8.26 52.24 1.84
N CYS A 75 9.30 51.99 2.65
CA CYS A 75 9.74 52.92 3.69
C CYS A 75 10.91 53.75 3.21
N LEU A 76 10.71 55.05 3.00
CA LEU A 76 11.74 55.98 2.55
C LEU A 76 12.12 56.98 3.66
N PRO A 77 13.40 57.42 3.71
CA PRO A 77 13.82 58.47 4.61
C PRO A 77 13.01 59.72 4.39
N ARG A 78 12.70 60.52 5.45
CA ARG A 78 11.95 61.78 5.35
C ARG A 78 12.58 62.84 4.44
N SER A 79 13.87 62.68 4.13
CA SER A 79 14.60 63.53 3.20
C SER A 79 14.42 63.17 1.74
N ALA A 80 13.80 62.01 1.43
CA ALA A 80 13.49 61.63 0.05
C ALA A 80 12.29 62.40 -0.46
N SER A 81 12.48 63.30 -1.42
CA SER A 81 11.42 63.92 -2.20
C SER A 81 11.08 63.07 -3.41
N VAL A 82 9.83 62.60 -3.48
CA VAL A 82 9.29 62.00 -4.70
C VAL A 82 9.00 63.18 -5.64
N ILE A 83 9.70 63.26 -6.78
CA ILE A 83 9.43 64.26 -7.80
C ILE A 83 8.22 63.68 -8.61
N PRO A 84 7.06 64.34 -8.54
CA PRO A 84 5.98 64.01 -9.47
C PRO A 84 6.41 64.48 -10.87
N ALA A 85 6.17 63.69 -11.88
CA ALA A 85 6.35 64.08 -13.28
C ALA A 85 5.43 65.29 -13.55
N SER A 86 5.99 66.48 -13.61
CA SER A 86 5.30 67.73 -13.89
C SER A 86 5.72 68.30 -15.26
N GLU A 87 4.70 68.73 -15.90
CA GLU A 87 4.55 69.50 -17.14
C GLU A 87 5.72 70.46 -17.58
N PRO A 88 5.82 70.78 -18.89
CA PRO A 88 6.95 71.46 -19.44
C PRO A 88 6.92 72.96 -19.10
N PRO A 89 8.06 73.57 -18.82
CA PRO A 89 8.10 75.02 -18.63
C PRO A 89 8.20 75.81 -19.95
N ASN A 90 7.38 76.84 -19.98
CA ASN A 90 7.27 77.88 -20.93
C ASN A 90 8.55 78.78 -20.96
N GLN A 91 8.96 79.12 -22.20
CA GLN A 91 9.66 80.30 -22.69
C GLN A 91 10.47 81.21 -21.77
N ILE A 92 11.71 81.56 -22.17
CA ILE A 92 12.20 82.95 -22.22
C ILE A 92 13.31 83.09 -23.32
N HIS A 93 13.09 84.02 -24.22
CA HIS A 93 13.98 84.64 -25.19
C HIS A 93 15.00 85.57 -24.51
N PRO A 94 15.89 86.28 -25.21
CA PRO A 94 16.77 86.00 -26.37
C PRO A 94 18.21 86.54 -26.17
N ASN A 95 19.16 86.26 -27.03
CA ASN A 95 20.00 87.29 -27.65
C ASN A 95 20.84 86.77 -28.81
N LEU A 96 20.83 87.68 -29.77
CA LEU A 96 21.49 87.75 -31.06
C LEU A 96 23.04 87.68 -31.02
N GLU A 97 23.68 87.04 -31.99
CA GLU A 97 24.46 87.73 -33.01
C GLU A 97 25.16 86.75 -33.98
N ASN A 98 24.82 86.97 -35.29
CA ASN A 98 25.68 87.02 -36.54
C ASN A 98 26.58 85.80 -36.86
N THR A 99 26.60 85.21 -38.03
CA THR A 99 26.54 85.59 -39.43
C THR A 99 26.80 84.37 -40.29
N ALA A 100 26.04 84.16 -41.29
CA ALA A 100 26.41 83.74 -42.64
C ALA A 100 25.15 83.36 -43.42
N SER A 101 24.95 83.92 -44.52
CA SER A 101 23.82 83.79 -45.45
C SER A 101 23.75 82.39 -46.03
N GLU A 102 22.79 81.63 -45.54
CA GLU A 102 22.24 80.45 -46.25
C GLU A 102 21.07 80.91 -47.14
N PRO A 103 20.75 80.19 -48.21
CA PRO A 103 19.63 80.52 -49.04
C PRO A 103 18.35 80.53 -48.28
N PHE A 104 17.58 81.59 -48.35
CA PHE A 104 16.29 81.77 -47.65
C PHE A 104 15.35 80.64 -48.02
N ASN A 105 15.18 79.69 -47.09
CA ASN A 105 14.18 78.68 -47.19
C ASN A 105 12.84 79.27 -46.72
N PRO A 106 11.82 79.39 -47.61
CA PRO A 106 10.53 79.98 -47.24
C PRO A 106 9.69 79.08 -46.33
N CYS A 107 10.15 77.85 -46.06
CA CYS A 107 9.44 76.85 -45.23
C CYS A 107 9.88 76.93 -43.78
N PRO A 108 9.04 76.50 -42.85
CA PRO A 108 9.41 76.34 -41.44
C PRO A 108 10.59 75.37 -41.27
N PRO A 109 11.33 75.44 -40.14
CA PRO A 109 12.39 74.46 -39.82
C PRO A 109 11.86 73.07 -39.91
N GLY A 110 12.60 72.15 -40.55
CA GLY A 110 12.20 70.73 -40.76
C GLY A 110 11.37 70.51 -42.02
N PHE A 111 11.11 71.54 -42.81
CA PHE A 111 10.40 71.42 -44.10
C PHE A 111 11.24 71.99 -45.26
N GLU A 112 11.10 71.33 -46.40
CA GLU A 112 11.74 71.83 -47.66
C GLU A 112 10.69 72.24 -48.68
N PRO A 113 10.99 73.21 -49.54
CA PRO A 113 10.05 73.68 -50.53
C PRO A 113 9.98 72.73 -51.72
N GLN A 114 8.76 72.22 -51.99
CA GLN A 114 8.45 71.37 -53.13
C GLN A 114 7.32 72.05 -53.93
N GLY A 115 7.71 72.85 -54.97
CA GLY A 115 6.77 73.67 -55.70
C GLY A 115 6.22 74.83 -54.86
N ASP A 116 4.86 74.90 -54.70
CA ASP A 116 4.19 75.96 -53.93
C ASP A 116 3.86 75.50 -52.48
N SER A 117 4.34 74.32 -52.04
CA SER A 117 4.11 73.81 -50.72
C SER A 117 5.39 73.43 -50.01
N CYS A 118 5.32 73.43 -48.65
CA CYS A 118 6.39 72.91 -47.78
C CYS A 118 6.10 71.48 -47.47
N VAL A 119 7.06 70.61 -47.73
CA VAL A 119 6.97 69.18 -47.44
C VAL A 119 7.96 68.86 -46.32
N ASP A 120 7.54 67.97 -45.41
CA ASP A 120 8.37 67.52 -44.32
C ASP A 120 9.66 66.85 -44.81
N VAL A 121 10.77 67.17 -44.16
CA VAL A 121 12.08 66.56 -44.43
C VAL A 121 12.14 65.27 -43.65
N ASP A 122 12.27 64.18 -44.38
CA ASP A 122 12.52 62.92 -43.70
C ASP A 122 14.00 62.77 -43.34
N GLU A 123 14.38 63.24 -42.15
CA GLU A 123 15.75 63.20 -41.68
C GLU A 123 16.27 61.80 -41.53
N CYS A 124 15.35 60.83 -41.31
CA CYS A 124 15.71 59.40 -41.17
C CYS A 124 16.09 58.81 -42.54
N GLU A 125 15.38 59.14 -43.62
CA GLU A 125 15.71 58.71 -44.99
C GLU A 125 16.95 59.35 -45.54
N GLN A 126 17.19 60.63 -45.17
CA GLN A 126 18.32 61.42 -45.66
C GLN A 126 19.60 61.28 -44.82
N ASP A 127 19.62 60.40 -43.81
CA ASP A 127 20.73 60.26 -42.84
C ASP A 127 21.18 61.57 -42.20
N SER A 128 20.27 62.56 -42.11
CA SER A 128 20.56 63.92 -41.58
C SER A 128 20.23 64.04 -40.09
N HIS A 129 20.08 62.92 -39.41
CA HIS A 129 19.77 62.81 -37.99
C HIS A 129 21.02 62.56 -37.10
N ASP A 130 20.92 62.84 -35.81
CA ASP A 130 21.98 62.64 -34.84
C ASP A 130 21.73 61.39 -33.90
N CYS A 131 20.83 60.47 -34.31
CA CYS A 131 20.54 59.26 -33.58
C CYS A 131 21.79 58.38 -33.47
N GLN A 132 22.04 57.85 -32.30
CA GLN A 132 23.14 56.89 -32.05
C GLN A 132 22.91 55.59 -32.79
N PRO A 133 23.96 54.80 -33.08
CA PRO A 133 23.84 53.56 -33.82
C PRO A 133 22.94 52.52 -33.11
N SER A 134 22.70 52.64 -31.79
CA SER A 134 21.81 51.80 -30.99
C SER A 134 20.36 52.26 -31.00
N GLN A 135 20.06 53.43 -31.64
CA GLN A 135 18.74 54.04 -31.72
C GLN A 135 18.14 53.89 -33.12
N GLN A 136 16.83 53.89 -33.16
CA GLN A 136 16.06 53.93 -34.38
C GLN A 136 15.59 55.35 -34.57
N CYS A 137 15.84 55.88 -35.75
CA CYS A 137 15.29 57.19 -36.17
C CYS A 137 13.83 56.98 -36.56
N LEU A 138 12.96 57.84 -36.06
CA LEU A 138 11.54 57.89 -36.42
C LEU A 138 11.25 59.31 -36.90
N ASN A 139 10.92 59.47 -38.19
CA ASN A 139 10.51 60.71 -38.74
C ASN A 139 9.19 61.21 -38.16
N THR A 140 9.12 62.53 -37.89
CA THR A 140 7.93 63.20 -37.37
C THR A 140 7.74 64.46 -38.12
N GLU A 141 6.53 65.05 -38.18
CA GLU A 141 6.25 66.27 -38.93
C GLU A 141 7.09 67.47 -38.41
N GLY A 142 8.03 67.92 -39.24
CA GLY A 142 8.96 69.02 -38.93
C GLY A 142 10.16 68.62 -38.05
N SER A 143 10.43 67.34 -37.82
CA SER A 143 11.59 66.89 -37.04
C SER A 143 11.67 65.38 -37.03
N PHE A 144 12.65 64.84 -36.33
CA PHE A 144 12.80 63.41 -36.04
C PHE A 144 12.93 63.14 -34.55
N THR A 145 12.72 61.91 -34.17
CA THR A 145 12.95 61.44 -32.80
C THR A 145 13.77 60.16 -32.79
N CYS A 146 14.74 60.10 -31.88
CA CYS A 146 15.56 58.94 -31.70
C CYS A 146 14.94 58.03 -30.57
N GLN A 147 14.45 56.89 -30.96
CA GLN A 147 13.84 55.91 -30.04
C GLN A 147 14.72 54.67 -29.89
N CYS A 148 14.66 54.05 -28.71
CA CYS A 148 15.28 52.76 -28.54
C CYS A 148 14.39 51.65 -29.14
N PRO A 149 14.97 50.60 -29.70
CA PRO A 149 14.23 49.43 -30.13
C PRO A 149 13.43 48.85 -28.96
N ASP A 150 12.40 48.05 -29.28
CA ASP A 150 11.64 47.33 -28.30
C ASP A 150 12.55 46.45 -27.44
N GLY A 151 12.30 46.41 -26.14
CA GLY A 151 13.11 45.68 -25.16
C GLY A 151 14.35 46.46 -24.66
N TYR A 152 14.58 47.69 -25.16
CA TYR A 152 15.67 48.56 -24.70
C TYR A 152 15.13 49.83 -24.04
N ARG A 153 15.85 50.35 -23.07
CA ARG A 153 15.56 51.64 -22.42
C ARG A 153 16.67 52.66 -22.71
N LYS A 154 16.29 53.89 -22.87
CA LYS A 154 17.24 55.02 -23.07
C LYS A 154 17.92 55.38 -21.73
N VAL A 155 19.24 55.33 -21.70
CA VAL A 155 20.06 55.78 -20.56
C VAL A 155 21.11 56.72 -21.10
N GLY A 156 20.91 58.03 -20.87
CA GLY A 156 21.71 59.05 -21.54
C GLY A 156 21.47 59.09 -23.06
N THR A 157 22.50 58.84 -23.85
CA THR A 157 22.45 58.78 -25.32
C THR A 157 22.38 57.33 -25.85
N GLU A 158 22.49 56.32 -25.00
CA GLU A 158 22.56 54.89 -25.39
C GLU A 158 21.26 54.14 -25.08
N CYS A 159 20.99 53.13 -25.87
CA CYS A 159 19.92 52.16 -25.61
C CYS A 159 20.49 50.92 -24.91
N ILE A 160 20.08 50.69 -23.68
CA ILE A 160 20.52 49.58 -22.86
C ILE A 160 19.39 48.56 -22.76
N ASP A 161 19.74 47.29 -22.97
CA ASP A 161 18.83 46.15 -22.82
C ASP A 161 18.10 46.17 -21.48
N ILE A 162 16.82 45.89 -21.51
CA ILE A 162 16.00 45.74 -20.30
C ILE A 162 16.15 44.29 -19.81
N ASP A 163 16.67 44.11 -18.64
CA ASP A 163 16.71 42.80 -18.01
C ASP A 163 15.33 42.48 -17.42
N GLU A 164 14.46 41.84 -18.22
CA GLU A 164 13.11 41.50 -17.82
C GLU A 164 13.10 40.41 -16.72
N CYS A 165 14.17 39.66 -16.58
CA CYS A 165 14.28 38.62 -15.53
C CYS A 165 14.22 39.19 -14.12
N ARG A 166 14.48 40.49 -13.93
CA ARG A 166 14.30 41.20 -12.66
C ARG A 166 12.84 41.29 -12.23
N TYR A 167 11.90 41.18 -13.16
CA TYR A 167 10.46 41.35 -12.91
C TYR A 167 9.72 40.05 -12.70
N ARG A 168 10.43 38.92 -12.64
CA ARG A 168 9.87 37.55 -12.36
C ARG A 168 8.72 37.15 -13.30
N TYR A 169 8.87 37.44 -14.59
CA TYR A 169 7.87 37.06 -15.59
C TYR A 169 7.80 35.54 -15.87
N CYS A 170 8.80 34.78 -15.49
CA CYS A 170 8.88 33.36 -15.69
C CYS A 170 8.55 32.60 -14.38
N GLN A 171 7.80 31.55 -14.50
CA GLN A 171 7.45 30.68 -13.35
C GLN A 171 8.68 29.92 -12.81
N HIS A 172 9.54 29.42 -13.70
CA HIS A 172 10.79 28.78 -13.30
C HIS A 172 11.99 29.65 -13.64
N ARG A 173 12.79 29.29 -14.60
CA ARG A 173 14.01 29.99 -14.94
C ARG A 173 13.78 31.04 -16.02
N CYS A 174 14.31 32.23 -15.81
CA CYS A 174 14.35 33.32 -16.80
C CYS A 174 15.76 33.44 -17.37
N VAL A 175 15.83 33.62 -18.68
CA VAL A 175 17.06 33.90 -19.40
C VAL A 175 16.87 35.20 -20.17
N ASN A 176 17.61 36.25 -19.78
CA ASN A 176 17.63 37.52 -20.50
C ASN A 176 18.40 37.35 -21.80
N VAL A 177 17.83 37.89 -22.88
CA VAL A 177 18.43 37.91 -24.21
C VAL A 177 18.31 39.33 -24.78
N PRO A 178 19.19 39.77 -25.67
CA PRO A 178 19.15 41.13 -26.20
C PRO A 178 17.77 41.51 -26.78
N GLY A 179 17.13 42.51 -26.19
CA GLY A 179 15.82 43.02 -26.57
C GLY A 179 14.63 42.18 -26.12
N SER A 180 14.85 41.14 -25.30
CA SER A 180 13.76 40.25 -24.83
C SER A 180 14.21 39.28 -23.74
N PHE A 181 13.34 38.38 -23.35
CA PHE A 181 13.65 37.30 -22.43
C PHE A 181 13.00 35.98 -22.87
N SER A 182 13.50 34.88 -22.36
CA SER A 182 12.89 33.57 -22.54
C SER A 182 12.74 32.86 -21.22
N CYS A 183 11.60 32.16 -21.04
CA CYS A 183 11.37 31.34 -19.91
C CYS A 183 11.77 29.89 -20.21
N GLN A 184 12.41 29.24 -19.26
CA GLN A 184 12.80 27.85 -19.33
C GLN A 184 12.17 27.10 -18.14
N CYS A 185 11.64 25.93 -18.42
CA CYS A 185 11.12 25.06 -17.38
C CYS A 185 12.21 24.12 -16.86
N GLU A 186 12.08 23.72 -15.60
CA GLU A 186 12.91 22.68 -15.02
C GLU A 186 12.55 21.32 -15.62
N PRO A 187 13.42 20.30 -15.47
CA PRO A 187 13.12 18.94 -15.91
C PRO A 187 11.78 18.45 -15.32
N GLY A 188 11.00 17.71 -16.09
CA GLY A 188 9.66 17.27 -15.73
C GLY A 188 8.54 18.29 -16.06
N PHE A 189 8.90 19.47 -16.56
CA PHE A 189 7.92 20.50 -16.96
C PHE A 189 8.11 20.93 -18.39
N GLN A 190 7.03 21.31 -19.05
CA GLN A 190 7.03 21.89 -20.38
C GLN A 190 6.47 23.30 -20.33
N LEU A 191 6.96 24.15 -21.24
CA LEU A 191 6.52 25.55 -21.35
C LEU A 191 5.09 25.60 -21.88
N ALA A 192 4.22 26.33 -21.18
CA ALA A 192 2.84 26.54 -21.57
C ALA A 192 2.75 27.48 -22.82
N ALA A 193 1.59 27.53 -23.45
CA ALA A 193 1.32 28.36 -24.64
C ALA A 193 1.53 29.89 -24.40
N ASN A 194 1.51 30.32 -23.14
CA ASN A 194 1.78 31.72 -22.77
C ASN A 194 3.28 32.05 -22.73
N ASN A 195 4.17 31.08 -22.98
CA ASN A 195 5.63 31.20 -22.92
C ASN A 195 6.21 31.71 -21.58
N ARG A 196 5.45 31.58 -20.48
CA ARG A 196 5.84 32.06 -19.14
C ARG A 196 5.66 31.04 -18.04
N SER A 197 4.57 30.26 -18.12
CA SER A 197 4.22 29.25 -17.15
C SER A 197 4.78 27.88 -17.55
N CYS A 198 5.08 27.06 -16.56
CA CYS A 198 5.54 25.69 -16.74
C CYS A 198 4.43 24.75 -16.28
N ILE A 199 3.99 23.88 -17.16
CA ILE A 199 3.02 22.83 -16.86
C ILE A 199 3.73 21.50 -16.68
N ASP A 200 3.25 20.73 -15.76
CA ASP A 200 3.75 19.40 -15.49
C ASP A 200 3.64 18.49 -16.72
N VAL A 201 4.67 17.69 -16.96
CA VAL A 201 4.66 16.67 -18.01
C VAL A 201 4.08 15.39 -17.42
N ASP A 202 3.00 14.88 -18.01
CA ASP A 202 2.48 13.59 -17.63
C ASP A 202 3.29 12.47 -18.32
N GLU A 203 4.37 12.04 -17.67
CA GLU A 203 5.24 11.00 -18.21
C GLU A 203 4.51 9.67 -18.34
N CYS A 204 3.51 9.42 -17.47
CA CYS A 204 2.72 8.20 -17.53
C CYS A 204 1.92 8.11 -18.84
N SER A 205 1.36 9.22 -19.30
CA SER A 205 0.64 9.29 -20.58
C SER A 205 1.57 9.20 -21.80
N MET A 206 2.83 9.59 -21.62
CA MET A 206 3.86 9.55 -22.67
C MET A 206 4.61 8.21 -22.75
N GLY A 207 4.25 7.22 -21.94
CA GLY A 207 4.85 5.89 -21.95
C GLY A 207 6.09 5.79 -21.05
N ALA A 208 5.98 6.26 -19.81
CA ALA A 208 7.00 6.08 -18.79
C ALA A 208 7.40 4.59 -18.63
N PRO A 209 8.65 4.29 -18.24
CA PRO A 209 9.20 2.93 -18.25
C PRO A 209 8.71 2.04 -17.10
N CYS A 210 7.61 2.37 -16.43
CA CYS A 210 7.06 1.57 -15.35
C CYS A 210 6.57 0.21 -15.84
N SER A 211 7.03 -0.86 -15.21
CA SER A 211 6.64 -2.23 -15.60
C SER A 211 5.20 -2.57 -15.23
N GLN A 212 4.62 -1.93 -14.19
CA GLN A 212 3.24 -2.13 -13.78
C GLN A 212 2.48 -0.81 -13.70
N ARG A 213 2.44 -0.14 -12.55
CA ARG A 213 1.63 1.09 -12.36
C ARG A 213 2.49 2.34 -12.37
N CYS A 214 2.06 3.31 -13.16
CA CYS A 214 2.66 4.64 -13.20
C CYS A 214 1.73 5.65 -12.53
N TYR A 215 2.29 6.54 -11.74
CA TYR A 215 1.60 7.65 -11.09
C TYR A 215 2.33 8.94 -11.41
N ASN A 216 1.68 9.82 -12.17
CA ASN A 216 2.20 11.15 -12.42
C ASN A 216 2.18 11.97 -11.12
N THR A 217 3.24 12.71 -10.88
CA THR A 217 3.40 13.63 -9.76
C THR A 217 3.98 14.94 -10.27
N TYR A 218 3.93 15.98 -9.47
CA TYR A 218 4.41 17.30 -9.91
C TYR A 218 5.93 17.30 -10.17
N GLY A 219 6.31 17.44 -11.44
CA GLY A 219 7.69 17.47 -11.93
C GLY A 219 8.36 16.12 -12.10
N THR A 220 7.64 15.01 -11.93
CA THR A 220 8.18 13.66 -12.11
C THR A 220 7.06 12.61 -12.06
N PHE A 221 7.42 11.36 -12.20
CA PHE A 221 6.51 10.23 -12.02
C PHE A 221 7.05 9.22 -11.01
N LEU A 222 6.18 8.34 -10.53
CA LEU A 222 6.51 7.24 -9.64
C LEU A 222 5.95 5.94 -10.20
N CYS A 223 6.79 4.92 -10.23
CA CYS A 223 6.34 3.56 -10.50
C CYS A 223 5.96 2.88 -9.19
N ARG A 224 4.86 2.13 -9.21
CA ARG A 224 4.43 1.27 -8.10
C ARG A 224 4.16 -0.12 -8.59
N CYS A 225 4.51 -1.06 -7.77
CA CYS A 225 4.24 -2.46 -8.01
C CYS A 225 2.90 -2.88 -7.41
N GLU A 226 2.28 -3.88 -8.00
CA GLU A 226 1.11 -4.55 -7.44
C GLU A 226 1.51 -5.43 -6.25
N GLN A 227 0.51 -5.89 -5.53
CA GLN A 227 0.74 -6.77 -4.39
C GLN A 227 1.48 -8.05 -4.83
N GLY A 228 2.47 -8.47 -4.05
CA GLY A 228 3.33 -9.61 -4.40
C GLY A 228 4.57 -9.25 -5.21
N TYR A 229 4.77 -7.96 -5.52
CA TYR A 229 5.95 -7.48 -6.23
C TYR A 229 6.64 -6.35 -5.47
N GLU A 230 7.94 -6.27 -5.59
CA GLU A 230 8.76 -5.17 -5.05
C GLU A 230 9.39 -4.35 -6.18
N LEU A 231 9.58 -3.06 -5.90
CA LEU A 231 10.21 -2.15 -6.86
C LEU A 231 11.71 -2.42 -6.91
N GLY A 232 12.19 -2.65 -8.11
CA GLY A 232 13.61 -2.89 -8.37
C GLY A 232 14.49 -1.66 -8.06
N PRO A 233 15.80 -1.85 -7.98
CA PRO A 233 16.76 -0.77 -7.70
C PRO A 233 16.84 0.28 -8.80
N ASP A 234 16.33 -0.02 -9.99
CA ASP A 234 16.19 0.91 -11.11
C ASP A 234 15.01 1.89 -10.93
N GLY A 235 14.11 1.63 -9.98
CA GLY A 235 12.93 2.43 -9.73
C GLY A 235 11.78 2.22 -10.72
N PHE A 236 11.87 1.28 -11.66
CA PHE A 236 10.90 1.08 -12.74
C PHE A 236 10.38 -0.36 -12.85
N ALA A 237 11.26 -1.33 -12.68
CA ALA A 237 10.91 -2.75 -12.75
C ALA A 237 10.21 -3.21 -11.47
N CYS A 238 9.23 -4.09 -11.61
CA CYS A 238 8.60 -4.78 -10.50
C CYS A 238 9.04 -6.25 -10.52
N ASN A 239 9.79 -6.64 -9.50
CA ASN A 239 10.29 -7.99 -9.31
C ASN A 239 9.32 -8.77 -8.43
N ASP A 240 9.10 -10.03 -8.77
CA ASP A 240 8.32 -10.94 -7.96
C ASP A 240 8.98 -11.12 -6.58
N ILE A 241 8.17 -11.08 -5.53
CA ILE A 241 8.62 -11.35 -4.17
C ILE A 241 8.56 -12.85 -3.96
N ASP A 242 9.71 -13.48 -3.71
CA ASP A 242 9.73 -14.89 -3.29
C ASP A 242 9.37 -14.98 -1.79
N GLU A 243 8.05 -15.07 -1.51
CA GLU A 243 7.57 -15.16 -0.13
C GLU A 243 8.09 -16.42 0.56
N CYS A 244 8.28 -17.50 -0.22
CA CYS A 244 8.77 -18.76 0.31
C CYS A 244 10.20 -18.66 0.86
N SER A 245 11.03 -17.81 0.28
CA SER A 245 12.39 -17.57 0.76
C SER A 245 12.42 -16.67 2.01
N HIS A 246 11.43 -15.78 2.16
CA HIS A 246 11.36 -14.83 3.27
C HIS A 246 10.87 -15.45 4.57
N SER A 247 10.08 -16.53 4.51
CA SER A 247 9.52 -17.16 5.69
C SER A 247 9.30 -18.67 5.51
N SER A 248 9.99 -19.45 6.32
CA SER A 248 9.85 -20.90 6.35
C SER A 248 8.52 -21.40 6.98
N TYR A 249 7.72 -20.48 7.54
CA TYR A 249 6.49 -20.82 8.26
C TYR A 249 5.20 -20.45 7.52
N LEU A 250 5.30 -20.06 6.25
CA LEU A 250 4.13 -19.69 5.44
C LEU A 250 3.22 -20.91 5.20
N CYS A 251 3.79 -22.05 4.89
CA CYS A 251 3.09 -23.29 4.60
C CYS A 251 3.43 -24.36 5.65
N GLN A 252 2.46 -25.23 5.94
CA GLN A 252 2.68 -26.34 6.85
C GLN A 252 3.59 -27.42 6.24
N TYR A 253 3.55 -27.59 4.91
CA TYR A 253 4.39 -28.55 4.21
C TYR A 253 5.29 -27.86 3.21
N GLN A 254 4.86 -27.66 1.98
CA GLN A 254 5.68 -27.09 0.92
C GLN A 254 5.11 -25.74 0.44
N CYS A 255 5.98 -24.74 0.38
CA CYS A 255 5.70 -23.46 -0.23
C CYS A 255 6.18 -23.46 -1.67
N VAL A 256 5.34 -22.97 -2.57
CA VAL A 256 5.65 -22.80 -3.99
C VAL A 256 5.46 -21.34 -4.35
N ASN A 257 6.53 -20.68 -4.76
CA ASN A 257 6.46 -19.31 -5.24
C ASN A 257 5.86 -19.28 -6.64
N GLU A 258 4.92 -18.37 -6.86
CA GLU A 258 4.28 -18.08 -8.14
C GLU A 258 4.33 -16.56 -8.39
N HIS A 259 4.21 -16.15 -9.63
CA HIS A 259 4.24 -14.72 -9.95
C HIS A 259 3.15 -13.94 -9.21
N GLY A 260 3.57 -13.02 -8.35
CA GLY A 260 2.72 -12.12 -7.54
C GLY A 260 2.05 -12.77 -6.34
N LYS A 261 2.40 -14.01 -6.01
CA LYS A 261 1.84 -14.73 -4.86
C LYS A 261 2.61 -16.01 -4.58
N TYR A 262 2.31 -16.61 -3.45
CA TYR A 262 2.73 -17.98 -3.16
C TYR A 262 1.52 -18.92 -3.02
N SER A 263 1.76 -20.20 -3.13
CA SER A 263 0.80 -21.25 -2.83
C SER A 263 1.41 -22.30 -1.91
N CYS A 264 0.54 -22.91 -1.07
CA CYS A 264 0.93 -24.03 -0.24
C CYS A 264 0.46 -25.33 -0.89
N VAL A 265 1.34 -26.32 -0.94
CA VAL A 265 1.04 -27.65 -1.47
C VAL A 265 1.13 -28.63 -0.33
N CYS A 266 0.15 -29.54 -0.23
CA CYS A 266 0.15 -30.62 0.72
C CYS A 266 0.72 -31.90 0.10
N PRO A 267 1.26 -32.83 0.92
CA PRO A 267 1.73 -34.11 0.41
C PRO A 267 0.55 -35.01 -0.01
N GLU A 268 0.86 -36.10 -0.69
CA GLU A 268 -0.15 -37.09 -1.09
C GLU A 268 -0.95 -37.61 0.12
N GLY A 269 -2.26 -37.79 -0.04
CA GLY A 269 -3.17 -38.19 1.02
C GLY A 269 -3.69 -37.04 1.89
N TYR A 270 -3.25 -35.79 1.62
CA TYR A 270 -3.70 -34.60 2.34
C TYR A 270 -4.30 -33.57 1.41
N GLN A 271 -5.26 -32.81 1.91
CA GLN A 271 -5.86 -31.67 1.23
C GLN A 271 -5.52 -30.37 1.94
N LEU A 272 -5.48 -29.27 1.19
CA LEU A 272 -5.23 -27.95 1.73
C LEU A 272 -6.46 -27.47 2.51
N LEU A 273 -6.27 -27.16 3.80
CA LEU A 273 -7.28 -26.53 4.65
C LEU A 273 -6.97 -25.04 4.79
N GLY A 274 -7.85 -24.21 4.24
CA GLY A 274 -7.60 -22.77 4.14
C GLY A 274 -6.47 -22.48 3.15
N THR A 275 -5.48 -21.67 3.56
CA THR A 275 -4.39 -21.23 2.68
C THR A 275 -3.03 -21.87 3.00
N ARG A 276 -2.90 -22.58 4.12
CA ARG A 276 -1.56 -22.98 4.62
C ARG A 276 -1.47 -24.34 5.35
N LEU A 277 -2.60 -24.88 5.80
CA LEU A 277 -2.64 -26.11 6.60
C LEU A 277 -2.96 -27.31 5.73
N CYS A 278 -2.41 -28.47 6.09
CA CYS A 278 -2.70 -29.74 5.43
C CYS A 278 -3.55 -30.60 6.35
N GLN A 279 -4.69 -31.05 5.85
CA GLN A 279 -5.60 -31.94 6.53
C GLN A 279 -5.62 -33.29 5.82
N ASP A 280 -5.57 -34.36 6.61
CA ASP A 280 -5.74 -35.73 6.13
C ASP A 280 -7.06 -35.91 5.38
N ILE A 281 -7.01 -36.59 4.25
CA ILE A 281 -8.20 -36.97 3.49
C ILE A 281 -8.72 -38.29 4.07
N ASN A 282 -9.99 -38.29 4.49
CA ASN A 282 -10.60 -39.55 4.95
C ASN A 282 -11.13 -40.34 3.74
N GLU A 283 -10.28 -41.19 3.14
CA GLU A 283 -10.66 -41.98 1.99
C GLU A 283 -11.78 -42.96 2.26
N CYS A 284 -11.90 -43.39 3.52
CA CYS A 284 -12.97 -44.30 3.92
C CYS A 284 -14.37 -43.63 3.92
N GLU A 285 -14.44 -42.35 4.24
CA GLU A 285 -15.67 -41.56 4.19
C GLU A 285 -15.97 -41.07 2.76
N THR A 286 -14.96 -40.69 2.03
CA THR A 286 -15.12 -40.19 0.63
C THR A 286 -15.36 -41.32 -0.37
N GLY A 287 -15.11 -42.57 0.03
CA GLY A 287 -15.17 -43.75 -0.84
C GLY A 287 -14.00 -43.83 -1.83
N ALA A 288 -12.94 -43.05 -1.63
CA ALA A 288 -11.75 -43.01 -2.49
C ALA A 288 -10.76 -44.14 -2.14
N HIS A 289 -11.27 -45.29 -1.70
CA HIS A 289 -10.47 -46.48 -1.36
C HIS A 289 -10.76 -47.66 -2.29
N GLN A 290 -9.81 -48.59 -2.39
CA GLN A 290 -9.91 -49.80 -3.21
C GLN A 290 -10.05 -51.09 -2.35
N CYS A 291 -10.63 -50.97 -1.15
CA CYS A 291 -10.82 -52.14 -0.31
C CYS A 291 -11.91 -53.07 -0.87
N SER A 292 -11.65 -54.39 -0.84
CA SER A 292 -12.60 -55.42 -1.27
C SER A 292 -13.74 -55.62 -0.28
N ASP A 293 -14.83 -56.27 -0.70
CA ASP A 293 -16.01 -56.53 0.14
C ASP A 293 -15.69 -57.30 1.44
N GLY A 294 -14.60 -58.07 1.45
CA GLY A 294 -14.14 -58.81 2.65
C GLY A 294 -13.29 -57.98 3.61
N GLN A 295 -12.99 -56.75 3.26
CA GLN A 295 -12.11 -55.84 4.01
C GLN A 295 -12.89 -54.71 4.67
N THR A 296 -12.28 -54.10 5.65
CA THR A 296 -12.75 -52.85 6.27
C THR A 296 -11.73 -51.77 5.98
N CYS A 297 -12.19 -50.63 5.48
CA CYS A 297 -11.35 -49.45 5.31
C CYS A 297 -11.07 -48.82 6.69
N VAL A 298 -9.82 -48.50 6.92
CA VAL A 298 -9.34 -47.77 8.10
C VAL A 298 -8.59 -46.56 7.63
N ASN A 299 -9.09 -45.36 7.94
CA ASN A 299 -8.42 -44.12 7.65
C ASN A 299 -7.16 -43.97 8.50
N ILE A 300 -6.07 -43.62 7.88
CA ILE A 300 -4.79 -43.34 8.53
C ILE A 300 -4.25 -42.00 8.05
N HIS A 301 -3.42 -41.36 8.85
CA HIS A 301 -2.79 -40.10 8.39
C HIS A 301 -1.95 -40.34 7.15
N GLY A 302 -2.34 -39.67 6.06
CA GLY A 302 -1.70 -39.74 4.72
C GLY A 302 -2.22 -40.88 3.85
N GLY A 303 -3.42 -41.43 4.15
CA GLY A 303 -4.06 -42.43 3.32
C GLY A 303 -4.96 -43.39 4.08
N HIS A 304 -5.13 -44.60 3.54
CA HIS A 304 -5.98 -45.61 4.14
C HIS A 304 -5.32 -47.00 4.16
N LYS A 305 -5.85 -47.87 4.97
CA LYS A 305 -5.52 -49.32 5.02
C LYS A 305 -6.77 -50.14 4.84
N CYS A 306 -6.67 -51.13 3.97
CA CYS A 306 -7.69 -52.18 3.86
C CYS A 306 -7.32 -53.34 4.80
N VAL A 307 -8.11 -53.55 5.83
CA VAL A 307 -7.88 -54.56 6.86
C VAL A 307 -8.88 -55.66 6.68
N ASP A 308 -8.40 -56.91 6.59
CA ASP A 308 -9.27 -58.07 6.43
C ASP A 308 -10.20 -58.22 7.66
N ARG A 309 -11.46 -58.50 7.41
CA ARG A 309 -12.40 -58.85 8.46
C ARG A 309 -11.93 -60.16 9.05
N LYS A 310 -11.20 -60.07 10.18
CA LYS A 310 -10.66 -61.24 10.85
C LYS A 310 -11.79 -62.14 11.36
N SER A 311 -11.81 -63.39 10.90
CA SER A 311 -12.52 -64.46 11.59
C SER A 311 -11.75 -64.80 12.87
N CYS A 312 -12.49 -65.17 13.92
CA CYS A 312 -11.86 -65.60 15.19
C CYS A 312 -11.12 -66.95 15.00
N GLU A 313 -9.87 -66.97 15.43
CA GLU A 313 -9.08 -68.22 15.48
C GLU A 313 -9.56 -69.11 16.58
N GLU A 314 -9.55 -70.43 16.37
CA GLU A 314 -9.85 -71.34 17.43
C GLU A 314 -8.91 -71.20 18.63
N PRO A 315 -9.38 -71.29 19.88
CA PRO A 315 -10.69 -71.72 20.33
C PRO A 315 -11.80 -70.66 20.45
N TYR A 316 -11.58 -69.43 19.94
CA TYR A 316 -12.54 -68.31 19.99
C TYR A 316 -13.71 -68.51 19.03
N VAL A 317 -14.85 -67.97 19.41
CA VAL A 317 -16.06 -67.91 18.59
C VAL A 317 -16.43 -66.45 18.37
N GLN A 318 -16.80 -66.12 17.20
CA GLN A 318 -17.20 -64.73 16.85
C GLN A 318 -18.61 -64.45 17.41
N VAL A 319 -18.70 -63.44 18.24
CA VAL A 319 -19.95 -62.91 18.78
C VAL A 319 -19.98 -61.40 18.51
N SER A 320 -20.77 -60.98 17.54
CA SER A 320 -20.83 -59.60 17.07
C SER A 320 -19.44 -59.10 16.57
N ASP A 321 -18.87 -58.09 17.21
CA ASP A 321 -17.58 -57.43 16.88
C ASP A 321 -16.38 -57.99 17.67
N ARG A 322 -16.59 -59.08 18.43
CA ARG A 322 -15.57 -59.66 19.32
C ARG A 322 -15.40 -61.15 19.12
N CYS A 323 -14.21 -61.64 19.41
CA CYS A 323 -13.91 -63.05 19.55
C CYS A 323 -14.02 -63.43 21.01
N THR A 324 -14.91 -64.33 21.33
CA THR A 324 -15.18 -64.78 22.71
C THR A 324 -14.72 -66.21 22.91
N CYS A 325 -14.06 -66.50 24.04
CA CYS A 325 -13.66 -67.84 24.45
C CYS A 325 -14.41 -68.20 25.74
N PRO A 326 -15.60 -68.91 25.63
CA PRO A 326 -16.40 -69.20 26.78
C PRO A 326 -15.68 -70.20 27.71
N ILE A 327 -15.72 -69.98 29.03
CA ILE A 327 -15.08 -70.82 30.05
C ILE A 327 -15.59 -72.26 29.99
N THR A 328 -16.78 -72.49 29.46
CA THR A 328 -17.37 -73.79 29.24
C THR A 328 -16.66 -74.66 28.20
N LYS A 329 -15.85 -73.98 27.28
CA LYS A 329 -15.06 -74.70 26.26
C LYS A 329 -13.71 -75.13 26.86
N PRO A 330 -13.33 -76.39 26.80
CA PRO A 330 -12.14 -76.91 27.50
C PRO A 330 -10.83 -76.22 27.19
N GLY A 331 -10.69 -75.66 26.00
CA GLY A 331 -9.48 -74.95 25.56
C GLY A 331 -9.41 -73.49 25.99
N CYS A 332 -10.42 -72.93 26.67
CA CYS A 332 -10.50 -71.52 26.96
C CYS A 332 -9.99 -71.05 28.33
N ARG A 333 -9.57 -72.00 29.19
CA ARG A 333 -9.19 -71.71 30.58
C ARG A 333 -8.00 -70.73 30.73
N ASP A 334 -7.04 -70.87 29.84
CA ASP A 334 -5.79 -70.08 29.87
C ASP A 334 -5.77 -68.88 28.87
N PHE A 335 -6.86 -68.70 28.18
CA PHE A 335 -7.02 -67.66 27.23
C PHE A 335 -7.89 -66.48 27.73
N PRO A 336 -7.68 -65.27 27.30
CA PRO A 336 -8.60 -64.16 27.57
C PRO A 336 -10.03 -64.46 27.14
N TYR A 337 -11.01 -64.06 27.96
CA TYR A 337 -12.42 -64.27 27.69
C TYR A 337 -12.87 -63.69 26.37
N SER A 338 -12.33 -62.47 26.01
CA SER A 338 -12.66 -61.89 24.77
C SER A 338 -11.46 -61.11 24.17
N ILE A 339 -11.39 -61.08 22.83
CA ILE A 339 -10.47 -60.25 22.07
C ILE A 339 -11.30 -59.34 21.17
N VAL A 340 -11.04 -58.03 21.26
CA VAL A 340 -11.65 -57.02 20.40
C VAL A 340 -10.55 -56.36 19.60
N HIS A 341 -10.76 -56.17 18.29
CA HIS A 341 -9.83 -55.46 17.42
C HIS A 341 -10.29 -54.03 17.24
N ARG A 342 -9.37 -53.07 17.39
CA ARG A 342 -9.59 -51.66 17.11
C ARG A 342 -8.38 -51.08 16.35
N TYR A 343 -8.65 -50.08 15.58
CA TYR A 343 -7.66 -49.40 14.74
C TYR A 343 -7.70 -47.90 15.01
N MET A 344 -6.55 -47.26 15.00
CA MET A 344 -6.44 -45.81 15.09
C MET A 344 -5.21 -45.35 14.36
N SER A 345 -5.18 -44.06 14.02
CA SER A 345 -4.04 -43.40 13.44
C SER A 345 -3.59 -42.21 14.30
N ILE A 346 -2.30 -41.97 14.33
CA ILE A 346 -1.69 -40.81 14.97
C ILE A 346 -0.69 -40.18 14.03
N THR A 347 -0.44 -38.89 14.20
CA THR A 347 0.61 -38.15 13.47
C THR A 347 2.00 -38.55 13.95
N SER A 348 2.99 -38.40 13.07
CA SER A 348 4.40 -38.53 13.44
C SER A 348 4.80 -37.42 14.42
N GLU A 349 5.85 -37.63 15.19
CA GLU A 349 6.45 -36.63 16.11
C GLU A 349 5.47 -35.93 17.06
N ARG A 350 4.38 -36.61 17.39
CA ARG A 350 3.37 -36.08 18.30
C ARG A 350 3.99 -35.74 19.65
N SER A 351 3.59 -34.59 20.21
CA SER A 351 4.06 -34.14 21.53
C SER A 351 3.75 -35.17 22.62
N VAL A 352 4.68 -35.40 23.53
CA VAL A 352 4.59 -36.35 24.62
C VAL A 352 4.72 -35.67 25.98
N PRO A 353 4.02 -36.19 27.02
CA PRO A 353 3.09 -37.28 26.99
C PRO A 353 1.76 -36.93 26.32
N SER A 354 1.16 -37.82 25.55
CA SER A 354 -0.10 -37.60 24.83
C SER A 354 -1.09 -38.73 25.07
N ASP A 355 -2.30 -38.38 25.47
CA ASP A 355 -3.42 -39.29 25.61
C ASP A 355 -3.87 -39.76 24.22
N LEU A 356 -3.92 -41.07 24.01
CA LEU A 356 -4.23 -41.65 22.70
C LEU A 356 -5.61 -42.33 22.67
N PHE A 357 -5.86 -43.26 23.58
CA PHE A 357 -7.04 -44.10 23.53
C PHE A 357 -7.56 -44.42 24.92
N GLN A 358 -8.84 -44.16 25.15
CA GLN A 358 -9.48 -44.53 26.43
C GLN A 358 -10.04 -45.93 26.37
N ILE A 359 -9.53 -46.78 27.25
CA ILE A 359 -10.04 -48.13 27.49
C ILE A 359 -11.16 -48.05 28.51
N GLN A 360 -12.30 -48.65 28.21
CA GLN A 360 -13.44 -48.64 29.11
C GLN A 360 -14.03 -50.05 29.23
N ALA A 361 -14.29 -50.50 30.46
CA ALA A 361 -14.99 -51.73 30.74
C ALA A 361 -16.45 -51.62 30.27
N THR A 362 -16.91 -52.59 29.47
CA THR A 362 -18.28 -52.62 28.94
C THR A 362 -19.29 -53.24 29.91
N SER A 363 -18.82 -54.00 30.90
CA SER A 363 -19.64 -54.58 31.97
C SER A 363 -18.82 -54.66 33.25
N VAL A 364 -19.40 -54.33 34.37
CA VAL A 364 -18.77 -54.40 35.69
C VAL A 364 -19.65 -55.22 36.60
N SER A 365 -19.10 -56.31 37.09
CA SER A 365 -19.77 -57.10 38.13
C SER A 365 -19.72 -56.41 39.50
N PRO A 366 -20.79 -56.39 40.28
CA PRO A 366 -20.76 -55.78 41.62
C PRO A 366 -19.62 -56.35 42.46
N GLY A 367 -18.82 -55.53 43.10
CA GLY A 367 -17.69 -55.95 43.94
C GLY A 367 -16.42 -56.34 43.15
N ALA A 368 -16.42 -56.24 41.83
CA ALA A 368 -15.23 -56.48 41.03
C ALA A 368 -14.40 -55.23 40.94
N TYR A 369 -13.08 -55.36 40.92
CA TYR A 369 -12.14 -54.33 40.56
C TYR A 369 -11.38 -54.74 39.31
N ASN A 370 -11.06 -53.71 38.43
CA ASN A 370 -10.39 -53.93 37.19
C ASN A 370 -8.99 -53.31 37.24
N THR A 371 -8.05 -54.02 36.66
CA THR A 371 -6.70 -53.52 36.43
C THR A 371 -6.42 -53.54 34.93
N PHE A 372 -5.67 -52.54 34.45
CA PHE A 372 -5.36 -52.39 33.05
C PHE A 372 -3.87 -52.45 32.87
N ARG A 373 -3.38 -53.16 31.84
CA ARG A 373 -1.96 -53.26 31.50
C ARG A 373 -1.75 -53.50 30.02
N ILE A 374 -0.57 -53.16 29.52
CA ILE A 374 -0.11 -53.58 28.21
C ILE A 374 0.45 -54.99 28.36
N ARG A 375 -0.18 -55.97 27.69
CA ARG A 375 0.21 -57.36 27.73
C ARG A 375 1.37 -57.66 26.80
N SER A 376 1.35 -57.08 25.60
CA SER A 376 2.36 -57.28 24.57
C SER A 376 2.34 -56.16 23.53
N GLY A 377 3.40 -56.02 22.74
CA GLY A 377 3.52 -55.12 21.61
C GLY A 377 4.21 -53.79 21.91
N ASP A 378 4.58 -53.52 23.15
CA ASP A 378 5.33 -52.32 23.57
C ASP A 378 6.74 -52.72 24.05
N ASP A 379 7.52 -53.32 23.16
CA ASP A 379 8.86 -53.81 23.52
C ASP A 379 9.87 -52.66 23.83
N ASN A 380 9.60 -51.48 23.32
CA ASN A 380 10.47 -50.30 23.49
C ASN A 380 10.05 -49.41 24.65
N GLY A 381 8.88 -49.62 25.27
CA GLY A 381 8.33 -48.73 26.30
C GLY A 381 7.91 -47.37 25.74
N ASP A 382 7.35 -47.36 24.53
CA ASP A 382 6.86 -46.14 23.86
C ASP A 382 5.50 -45.71 24.41
N PHE A 383 4.79 -46.63 25.13
CA PHE A 383 3.46 -46.43 25.66
C PHE A 383 3.39 -46.79 27.15
N TYR A 384 2.39 -46.29 27.86
CA TYR A 384 2.01 -46.74 29.19
C TYR A 384 0.52 -46.55 29.40
N ILE A 385 -0.02 -47.25 30.41
CA ILE A 385 -1.41 -47.12 30.80
C ILE A 385 -1.50 -46.29 32.08
N ARG A 386 -2.32 -45.26 32.04
CA ARG A 386 -2.72 -44.46 33.18
C ARG A 386 -4.15 -44.82 33.58
N GLN A 387 -4.31 -45.47 34.73
CA GLN A 387 -5.63 -45.80 35.23
C GLN A 387 -6.36 -44.54 35.69
N ILE A 388 -7.59 -44.32 35.21
CA ILE A 388 -8.43 -43.18 35.56
C ILE A 388 -9.31 -43.52 36.75
N ASN A 389 -9.96 -44.67 36.66
CA ASN A 389 -10.84 -45.24 37.72
C ASN A 389 -10.96 -46.75 37.58
N ASN A 390 -11.85 -47.38 38.36
CA ASN A 390 -12.04 -48.80 38.31
C ASN A 390 -12.58 -49.36 36.98
N ILE A 391 -13.16 -48.50 36.13
CA ILE A 391 -13.80 -48.93 34.88
C ILE A 391 -13.11 -48.36 33.64
N SER A 392 -12.13 -47.46 33.79
CA SER A 392 -11.47 -46.85 32.66
C SER A 392 -9.99 -46.57 32.90
N ALA A 393 -9.23 -46.62 31.81
CA ALA A 393 -7.82 -46.29 31.76
C ALA A 393 -7.50 -45.58 30.42
N MET A 394 -6.42 -44.84 30.41
CA MET A 394 -5.93 -44.12 29.24
C MET A 394 -4.63 -44.75 28.76
N LEU A 395 -4.56 -45.07 27.47
CA LEU A 395 -3.30 -45.38 26.81
C LEU A 395 -2.61 -44.07 26.48
N VAL A 396 -1.38 -43.90 26.95
CA VAL A 396 -0.60 -42.68 26.80
C VAL A 396 0.66 -42.97 26.01
N LEU A 397 0.97 -42.12 25.05
CA LEU A 397 2.27 -42.12 24.35
C LEU A 397 3.31 -41.50 25.28
N ALA A 398 4.35 -42.28 25.60
CA ALA A 398 5.43 -41.85 26.48
C ALA A 398 6.63 -41.21 25.73
N ARG A 399 6.88 -41.65 24.50
CA ARG A 399 7.97 -41.20 23.65
C ARG A 399 7.43 -40.81 22.28
N ALA A 400 8.03 -39.76 21.69
CA ALA A 400 7.69 -39.37 20.33
C ALA A 400 8.07 -40.49 19.35
N VAL A 401 7.16 -40.82 18.46
CA VAL A 401 7.32 -41.88 17.46
C VAL A 401 7.31 -41.27 16.06
N ASN A 402 8.16 -41.82 15.20
CA ASN A 402 8.27 -41.40 13.81
C ASN A 402 7.62 -42.44 12.91
N GLY A 403 6.83 -41.95 11.95
CA GLY A 403 6.20 -42.80 10.94
C GLY A 403 6.92 -42.73 9.56
N PRO A 404 6.46 -43.55 8.61
CA PRO A 404 5.34 -44.48 8.75
C PRO A 404 5.71 -45.76 9.57
N ARG A 405 4.90 -46.07 10.56
CA ARG A 405 5.11 -47.23 11.43
C ARG A 405 3.78 -47.79 11.93
N GLU A 406 3.76 -49.10 12.24
CA GLU A 406 2.62 -49.79 12.81
C GLU A 406 2.99 -50.39 14.17
N TYR A 407 2.12 -50.22 15.15
CA TYR A 407 2.18 -50.87 16.45
C TYR A 407 0.92 -51.75 16.65
N VAL A 408 1.09 -52.95 17.19
CA VAL A 408 -0.03 -53.80 17.59
C VAL A 408 0.09 -54.04 19.08
N LEU A 409 -0.75 -53.38 19.87
CA LEU A 409 -0.73 -53.44 21.31
C LEU A 409 -1.88 -54.34 21.80
N ASP A 410 -1.57 -55.32 22.64
CA ASP A 410 -2.57 -56.06 23.38
C ASP A 410 -2.80 -55.39 24.75
N LEU A 411 -3.89 -54.65 24.86
CA LEU A 411 -4.29 -53.95 26.08
C LEU A 411 -5.23 -54.86 26.87
N GLU A 412 -4.75 -55.34 28.01
CA GLU A 412 -5.47 -56.32 28.82
C GLU A 412 -6.17 -55.63 30.00
N MET A 413 -7.43 -55.93 30.16
CA MET A 413 -8.23 -55.64 31.35
C MET A 413 -8.46 -56.94 32.14
N VAL A 414 -7.98 -56.96 33.36
CA VAL A 414 -8.18 -58.07 34.28
C VAL A 414 -9.22 -57.65 35.31
N SER A 415 -10.34 -58.37 35.35
CA SER A 415 -11.40 -58.20 36.33
C SER A 415 -11.32 -59.29 37.41
N MET A 416 -11.21 -58.86 38.65
CA MET A 416 -11.14 -59.72 39.82
C MET A 416 -12.24 -59.40 40.80
N ASN A 417 -12.95 -60.47 41.31
CA ASN A 417 -13.89 -60.35 42.41
C ASN A 417 -13.47 -61.30 43.50
N PRO A 418 -12.87 -60.82 44.58
CA PRO A 418 -12.34 -61.67 45.65
C PRO A 418 -13.43 -62.43 46.44
N LEU A 419 -14.68 -61.94 46.44
CA LEU A 419 -15.77 -62.50 47.17
C LEU A 419 -16.28 -63.86 46.56
N VAL A 420 -16.11 -63.97 45.24
CA VAL A 420 -16.58 -65.14 44.47
C VAL A 420 -15.44 -65.85 43.75
N SER A 421 -14.18 -65.54 44.10
CA SER A 421 -12.99 -66.11 43.48
C SER A 421 -13.04 -66.06 41.94
N TYR A 422 -13.64 -64.98 41.41
CA TYR A 422 -13.82 -64.80 40.00
C TYR A 422 -12.63 -63.95 39.38
N HIS A 423 -12.07 -64.53 38.36
CA HIS A 423 -11.00 -63.90 37.62
C HIS A 423 -11.29 -64.04 36.13
N THR A 424 -11.27 -62.92 35.38
CA THR A 424 -11.41 -62.99 33.96
C THR A 424 -10.53 -61.86 33.28
N SER A 425 -10.06 -62.17 32.13
CA SER A 425 -9.26 -61.26 31.34
C SER A 425 -9.93 -60.97 29.98
N SER A 426 -9.89 -59.71 29.51
CA SER A 426 -10.32 -59.32 28.20
C SER A 426 -9.22 -58.51 27.55
N VAL A 427 -8.99 -58.74 26.29
CA VAL A 427 -7.93 -58.08 25.52
C VAL A 427 -8.55 -57.19 24.44
N LEU A 428 -8.08 -55.95 24.38
CA LEU A 428 -8.27 -55.06 23.26
C LEU A 428 -6.98 -55.06 22.44
N ARG A 429 -7.01 -55.66 21.26
CA ARG A 429 -5.91 -55.59 20.30
C ARG A 429 -6.04 -54.29 19.50
N LEU A 430 -5.22 -53.30 19.84
CA LEU A 430 -5.21 -51.99 19.22
C LEU A 430 -4.07 -51.92 18.22
N THR A 431 -4.41 -51.71 16.95
CA THR A 431 -3.43 -51.41 15.91
C THR A 431 -3.36 -49.89 15.75
N ILE A 432 -2.16 -49.34 15.96
CA ILE A 432 -1.88 -47.91 15.84
C ILE A 432 -1.00 -47.69 14.61
N TYR A 433 -1.51 -46.94 13.65
CA TYR A 433 -0.77 -46.50 12.49
C TYR A 433 -0.21 -45.11 12.75
N VAL A 434 1.10 -44.96 12.61
CA VAL A 434 1.78 -43.67 12.68
C VAL A 434 1.94 -43.13 11.28
N GLY A 435 1.37 -41.96 11.00
CA GLY A 435 1.46 -41.31 9.71
C GLY A 435 2.87 -40.79 9.40
N PRO A 436 3.14 -40.47 8.13
CA PRO A 436 4.48 -40.02 7.69
C PRO A 436 4.83 -38.60 8.14
N HIS A 437 3.84 -37.77 8.47
CA HIS A 437 4.02 -36.35 8.79
C HIS A 437 3.58 -36.04 10.23
N ALA A 438 4.09 -34.90 10.75
CA ALA A 438 3.79 -34.42 12.10
C ALA A 438 2.44 -33.67 12.22
N PHE A 439 1.63 -33.68 11.15
CA PHE A 439 0.34 -33.01 11.06
C PHE A 439 -0.75 -33.91 10.45
#